data_bbbd6e3b5c3b05086ac61f795c55f350
#
_entry.id   bbbd6e3b5c3b05086ac61f795c55f350
#
_cell.length_a   1.000
_cell.length_b   1.000
_cell.length_c   1.000
_cell.angle_alpha   90.00
_cell.angle_beta   90.00
_cell.angle_gamma   90.00
#
_symmetry.space_group_name_H-M   'P 1'
#
loop_
_entity.id
_entity.type
_entity.pdbx_description
1 polymer ?
#
loop_
_entity_poly.entity_id
_entity_poly.type
_entity_poly.pdbx_seq_one_letter_code
_entity_poly.pdbx_strand_id
1 'polypeptide(L)'
;MVTRSIRTVFEVLASLSGLAALLSPVAAGAQDRSQSRSMVQSTRGIVASESVLASQVGARVLEQGGNAIDAAIAVNAMMGLVAPMNDGIGGDLFAIVYDARTRTLQGLNASGWAPKGLTADYLRGKGLTSMPSRGIHTVTVPGAVKGWDALHRKFGRLPLAQVLAPAAQYAEQGFPVGEVVSVYWKDSERILREDALTAKTFLPNGRAPAVGELVRNPELAWSYRQIGAAGAKAFYTGAIAQKLLASAKRYGSTMTAADLAEYDVEWVTPISTTYRGWTVYELPPNGQGIAALEMLNIMETFPMASLGHNSVAALHRMVEAKKLA
;
A
#
# COMPACT_ATOMS: atom_id res chain seq x y z
N MET A 1 -52.55 52.28 -45.27
CA MET A 1 -52.33 50.82 -45.35
C MET A 1 -50.91 50.43 -44.96
N VAL A 2 -49.95 51.35 -44.80
CA VAL A 2 -48.54 51.09 -44.53
C VAL A 2 -48.23 50.91 -42.99
N THR A 3 -49.03 51.53 -42.12
CA THR A 3 -48.80 51.53 -40.67
C THR A 3 -49.17 50.23 -39.95
N ARG A 4 -50.03 49.38 -40.53
CA ARG A 4 -50.34 48.06 -39.92
C ARG A 4 -49.26 46.99 -40.17
N SER A 5 -48.58 47.08 -41.30
CA SER A 5 -47.53 46.11 -41.66
C SER A 5 -46.26 46.23 -40.76
N ILE A 6 -45.92 47.45 -40.34
CA ILE A 6 -44.69 47.68 -39.52
C ILE A 6 -44.90 47.17 -38.09
N ARG A 7 -46.08 47.28 -37.51
CA ARG A 7 -46.38 46.79 -36.17
C ARG A 7 -46.27 45.25 -36.05
N THR A 8 -46.79 44.54 -37.06
CA THR A 8 -46.77 43.08 -37.11
C THR A 8 -45.36 42.56 -37.29
N VAL A 9 -44.49 43.24 -38.04
CA VAL A 9 -43.05 42.84 -38.16
C VAL A 9 -42.29 43.07 -36.85
N PHE A 10 -42.58 44.13 -36.10
CA PHE A 10 -41.97 44.40 -34.80
C PHE A 10 -42.41 43.39 -33.73
N GLU A 11 -43.64 42.95 -33.69
CA GLU A 11 -44.16 41.95 -32.76
C GLU A 11 -43.62 40.56 -33.07
N VAL A 12 -43.43 40.21 -34.33
CA VAL A 12 -42.82 38.94 -34.74
C VAL A 12 -41.32 38.95 -34.45
N LEU A 13 -40.59 40.05 -34.63
CA LEU A 13 -39.21 40.20 -34.30
C LEU A 13 -38.98 40.18 -32.76
N ALA A 14 -39.87 40.81 -31.99
CA ALA A 14 -39.79 40.78 -30.51
C ALA A 14 -40.07 39.37 -29.95
N SER A 15 -41.03 38.64 -30.57
CA SER A 15 -41.29 37.23 -30.15
C SER A 15 -40.16 36.27 -30.54
N LEU A 16 -39.50 36.47 -31.68
CA LEU A 16 -38.33 35.68 -32.09
C LEU A 16 -37.10 35.98 -31.21
N SER A 17 -36.92 37.24 -30.79
CA SER A 17 -35.83 37.61 -29.87
C SER A 17 -36.03 37.03 -28.46
N GLY A 18 -37.30 36.96 -27.99
CA GLY A 18 -37.64 36.32 -26.72
C GLY A 18 -37.43 34.79 -26.74
N LEU A 19 -37.72 34.14 -27.87
CA LEU A 19 -37.51 32.70 -28.03
C LEU A 19 -36.02 32.34 -28.17
N ALA A 20 -35.21 33.20 -28.80
CA ALA A 20 -33.77 33.03 -28.89
C ALA A 20 -33.07 33.18 -27.51
N ALA A 21 -33.61 34.03 -26.63
CA ALA A 21 -33.10 34.16 -25.25
C ALA A 21 -33.43 32.94 -24.36
N LEU A 22 -34.52 32.21 -24.65
CA LEU A 22 -34.90 30.98 -23.98
C LEU A 22 -34.13 29.75 -24.50
N LEU A 23 -33.53 29.85 -25.69
CA LEU A 23 -32.71 28.82 -26.33
C LEU A 23 -31.20 29.07 -26.14
N SER A 24 -30.81 30.15 -25.46
CA SER A 24 -29.41 30.25 -25.02
C SER A 24 -29.13 29.03 -24.14
N PRO A 25 -28.24 28.12 -24.53
CA PRO A 25 -27.80 27.12 -23.59
C PRO A 25 -27.27 27.90 -22.38
N VAL A 26 -27.97 27.86 -21.27
CA VAL A 26 -27.32 28.11 -19.98
C VAL A 26 -26.11 27.20 -20.08
N ALA A 27 -24.95 27.78 -20.26
CA ALA A 27 -23.71 27.07 -20.04
C ALA A 27 -23.83 26.64 -18.59
N ALA A 28 -24.48 25.50 -18.37
CA ALA A 28 -24.33 24.73 -17.14
C ALA A 28 -22.83 24.59 -17.06
N GLY A 29 -22.21 25.43 -16.23
CA GLY A 29 -20.77 25.35 -16.00
C GLY A 29 -20.53 23.87 -15.78
N ALA A 30 -19.89 23.24 -16.75
CA ALA A 30 -19.62 21.83 -16.68
C ALA A 30 -18.91 21.70 -15.34
N GLN A 31 -19.60 21.14 -14.35
CA GLN A 31 -19.07 20.95 -13.03
C GLN A 31 -17.75 20.22 -13.26
N ASP A 32 -16.64 20.82 -12.86
CA ASP A 32 -15.34 20.21 -13.03
C ASP A 32 -15.38 18.86 -12.30
N ARG A 33 -15.52 17.80 -13.08
CA ARG A 33 -15.53 16.42 -12.62
C ARG A 33 -14.15 15.79 -12.79
N SER A 34 -13.10 16.59 -12.73
CA SER A 34 -11.72 16.08 -12.69
C SER A 34 -11.48 15.12 -11.53
N GLN A 35 -12.33 15.22 -10.49
CA GLN A 35 -12.40 14.30 -9.37
C GLN A 35 -13.58 13.34 -9.54
N SER A 36 -13.31 12.08 -9.80
CA SER A 36 -14.34 11.04 -9.97
C SER A 36 -15.00 10.59 -8.66
N ARG A 37 -14.54 11.06 -7.49
CA ARG A 37 -15.02 10.68 -6.17
C ARG A 37 -15.37 11.91 -5.33
N SER A 38 -16.35 11.75 -4.44
CA SER A 38 -16.63 12.77 -3.42
C SER A 38 -15.45 12.93 -2.47
N MET A 39 -15.21 14.15 -2.03
CA MET A 39 -14.20 14.45 -1.00
C MET A 39 -14.57 13.71 0.29
N VAL A 40 -13.60 13.00 0.86
CA VAL A 40 -13.72 12.39 2.18
C VAL A 40 -13.38 13.43 3.24
N GLN A 41 -14.29 13.67 4.15
CA GLN A 41 -14.10 14.59 5.27
C GLN A 41 -14.33 13.84 6.59
N SER A 42 -13.54 14.17 7.61
CA SER A 42 -13.66 13.56 8.94
C SER A 42 -13.20 14.54 10.02
N THR A 43 -13.88 14.51 11.16
CA THR A 43 -13.46 15.21 12.39
C THR A 43 -12.53 14.38 13.28
N ARG A 44 -12.32 13.10 12.95
CA ARG A 44 -11.54 12.16 13.76
C ARG A 44 -10.19 11.82 13.18
N GLY A 45 -10.01 11.97 11.88
CA GLY A 45 -8.82 11.60 11.14
C GLY A 45 -9.19 10.92 9.83
N ILE A 46 -8.20 10.77 8.95
CA ILE A 46 -8.38 10.17 7.63
C ILE A 46 -7.43 8.99 7.50
N VAL A 47 -7.92 7.93 6.88
CA VAL A 47 -7.15 6.73 6.54
C VAL A 47 -7.27 6.51 5.04
N ALA A 48 -6.13 6.37 4.38
CA ALA A 48 -6.05 6.04 2.96
C ALA A 48 -5.22 4.77 2.76
N SER A 49 -5.70 3.86 1.93
CA SER A 49 -4.99 2.66 1.51
C SER A 49 -5.48 2.22 0.13
N GLU A 50 -4.80 1.27 -0.47
CA GLU A 50 -5.18 0.67 -1.74
C GLU A 50 -6.53 -0.09 -1.67
N SER A 51 -6.93 -0.54 -0.47
CA SER A 51 -8.18 -1.27 -0.24
C SER A 51 -9.19 -0.47 0.57
N VAL A 52 -10.41 -0.37 0.05
CA VAL A 52 -11.53 0.24 0.78
C VAL A 52 -11.80 -0.48 2.11
N LEU A 53 -11.73 -1.81 2.14
CA LEU A 53 -11.93 -2.60 3.36
C LEU A 53 -10.84 -2.29 4.40
N ALA A 54 -9.59 -2.16 3.97
CA ALA A 54 -8.49 -1.82 4.87
C ALA A 54 -8.64 -0.38 5.41
N SER A 55 -9.00 0.58 4.55
CA SER A 55 -9.27 1.97 4.98
C SER A 55 -10.43 2.04 5.97
N GLN A 56 -11.50 1.27 5.78
CA GLN A 56 -12.62 1.19 6.73
C GLN A 56 -12.19 0.62 8.09
N VAL A 57 -11.33 -0.39 8.09
CA VAL A 57 -10.77 -0.97 9.33
C VAL A 57 -9.96 0.08 10.08
N GLY A 58 -9.09 0.82 9.41
CA GLY A 58 -8.32 1.90 10.03
C GLY A 58 -9.20 3.03 10.57
N ALA A 59 -10.23 3.44 9.84
CA ALA A 59 -11.18 4.45 10.29
C ALA A 59 -11.92 4.01 11.57
N ARG A 60 -12.35 2.75 11.64
CA ARG A 60 -12.98 2.19 12.87
C ARG A 60 -12.03 2.19 14.06
N VAL A 61 -10.75 1.90 13.84
CA VAL A 61 -9.73 1.97 14.90
C VAL A 61 -9.61 3.39 15.45
N LEU A 62 -9.63 4.42 14.58
CA LEU A 62 -9.65 5.82 15.01
C LEU A 62 -10.93 6.16 15.80
N GLU A 63 -12.10 5.68 15.36
CA GLU A 63 -13.39 5.88 16.07
C GLU A 63 -13.40 5.24 17.46
N GLN A 64 -12.72 4.11 17.63
CA GLN A 64 -12.57 3.40 18.90
C GLN A 64 -11.56 4.05 19.87
N GLY A 65 -10.98 5.19 19.50
CA GLY A 65 -10.03 5.94 20.32
C GLY A 65 -8.56 5.58 20.06
N GLY A 66 -8.28 4.78 19.05
CA GLY A 66 -6.92 4.55 18.54
C GLY A 66 -6.34 5.81 17.91
N ASN A 67 -5.04 5.81 17.71
CA ASN A 67 -4.34 6.88 17.02
C ASN A 67 -3.93 6.45 15.58
N ALA A 68 -3.21 7.31 14.88
CA ALA A 68 -2.77 7.06 13.51
C ALA A 68 -1.90 5.80 13.39
N ILE A 69 -1.10 5.47 14.41
CA ILE A 69 -0.25 4.27 14.40
C ILE A 69 -1.07 3.01 14.58
N ASP A 70 -2.03 3.00 15.51
CA ASP A 70 -2.96 1.88 15.67
C ASP A 70 -3.74 1.63 14.38
N ALA A 71 -4.24 2.71 13.74
CA ALA A 71 -4.93 2.62 12.46
C ALA A 71 -4.03 2.09 11.34
N ALA A 72 -2.78 2.55 11.25
CA ALA A 72 -1.83 2.11 10.23
C ALA A 72 -1.49 0.62 10.38
N ILE A 73 -1.27 0.13 11.60
CA ILE A 73 -1.02 -1.30 11.87
C ILE A 73 -2.24 -2.14 11.48
N ALA A 74 -3.45 -1.70 11.85
CA ALA A 74 -4.68 -2.41 11.50
C ALA A 74 -4.92 -2.45 9.99
N VAL A 75 -4.63 -1.35 9.28
CA VAL A 75 -4.68 -1.27 7.81
C VAL A 75 -3.68 -2.22 7.18
N ASN A 76 -2.43 -2.20 7.62
CA ASN A 76 -1.37 -3.05 7.07
C ASN A 76 -1.70 -4.54 7.30
N ALA A 77 -2.18 -4.92 8.49
CA ALA A 77 -2.66 -6.28 8.74
C ALA A 77 -3.84 -6.66 7.82
N MET A 78 -4.77 -5.74 7.59
CA MET A 78 -5.89 -5.98 6.68
C MET A 78 -5.43 -6.08 5.22
N MET A 79 -4.46 -5.25 4.80
CA MET A 79 -3.85 -5.33 3.46
C MET A 79 -3.20 -6.69 3.20
N GLY A 80 -2.46 -7.24 4.18
CA GLY A 80 -1.86 -8.57 4.08
C GLY A 80 -2.88 -9.71 3.90
N LEU A 81 -4.16 -9.47 4.24
CA LEU A 81 -5.26 -10.39 3.96
C LEU A 81 -5.88 -10.15 2.59
N VAL A 82 -6.26 -8.90 2.29
CA VAL A 82 -7.08 -8.57 1.12
C VAL A 82 -6.27 -8.34 -0.16
N ALA A 83 -4.97 -8.10 -0.05
CA ALA A 83 -4.04 -7.93 -1.16
C ALA A 83 -2.73 -8.71 -0.93
N PRO A 84 -2.81 -10.05 -0.80
CA PRO A 84 -1.67 -10.87 -0.37
C PRO A 84 -0.49 -10.90 -1.36
N MET A 85 -0.67 -10.38 -2.58
CA MET A 85 0.40 -10.22 -3.55
C MET A 85 1.30 -9.00 -3.25
N ASN A 86 0.80 -8.03 -2.47
CA ASN A 86 1.49 -6.76 -2.20
C ASN A 86 1.95 -6.63 -0.76
N ASP A 87 1.32 -7.36 0.18
CA ASP A 87 1.50 -7.15 1.61
C ASP A 87 1.39 -8.45 2.41
N GLY A 88 1.93 -8.48 3.62
CA GLY A 88 1.77 -9.62 4.54
C GLY A 88 2.80 -9.68 5.66
N ILE A 89 2.52 -10.54 6.66
CA ILE A 89 3.37 -10.74 7.84
C ILE A 89 4.73 -11.40 7.53
N GLY A 90 4.90 -11.91 6.32
CA GLY A 90 6.15 -12.48 5.84
C GLY A 90 7.06 -11.50 5.12
N GLY A 91 6.64 -10.24 4.96
CA GLY A 91 7.35 -9.19 4.24
C GLY A 91 8.04 -8.18 5.15
N ASP A 92 8.34 -7.04 4.54
CA ASP A 92 9.01 -5.89 5.17
C ASP A 92 8.00 -4.82 5.59
N LEU A 93 8.47 -3.86 6.41
CA LEU A 93 7.70 -2.67 6.73
C LEU A 93 8.62 -1.45 6.79
N PHE A 94 8.17 -0.38 6.16
CA PHE A 94 8.79 0.93 6.24
C PHE A 94 7.76 1.96 6.72
N ALA A 95 8.18 2.87 7.58
CA ALA A 95 7.29 3.91 8.06
C ALA A 95 8.02 5.24 8.22
N ILE A 96 7.32 6.33 7.88
CA ILE A 96 7.69 7.69 8.26
C ILE A 96 6.56 8.21 9.15
N VAL A 97 6.92 8.61 10.37
CA VAL A 97 5.98 9.09 11.38
C VAL A 97 6.27 10.54 11.69
N TYR A 98 5.28 11.41 11.50
CA TYR A 98 5.33 12.79 11.96
C TYR A 98 4.53 12.94 13.27
N ASP A 99 5.21 13.28 14.34
CA ASP A 99 4.57 13.65 15.61
C ASP A 99 4.34 15.17 15.66
N ALA A 100 3.10 15.58 15.47
CA ALA A 100 2.72 16.99 15.45
C ALA A 100 2.94 17.69 16.80
N ARG A 101 2.92 16.96 17.93
CA ARG A 101 3.15 17.51 19.27
C ARG A 101 4.59 17.93 19.48
N THR A 102 5.53 17.13 19.00
CA THR A 102 6.98 17.40 19.09
C THR A 102 7.54 18.03 17.82
N ARG A 103 6.76 18.05 16.73
CA ARG A 103 7.16 18.45 15.37
C ARG A 103 8.38 17.68 14.87
N THR A 104 8.46 16.40 15.23
CA THR A 104 9.55 15.52 14.82
C THR A 104 9.09 14.53 13.75
N LEU A 105 9.97 14.30 12.80
CA LEU A 105 9.82 13.27 11.78
C LEU A 105 10.78 12.13 12.11
N GLN A 106 10.27 10.89 12.14
CA GLN A 106 11.04 9.70 12.46
C GLN A 106 10.79 8.63 11.41
N GLY A 107 11.83 7.96 10.99
CA GLY A 107 11.76 6.83 10.08
C GLY A 107 11.91 5.50 10.83
N LEU A 108 11.24 4.47 10.36
CA LEU A 108 11.44 3.09 10.79
C LEU A 108 11.77 2.23 9.56
N ASN A 109 12.90 1.56 9.63
CA ASN A 109 13.29 0.52 8.70
C ASN A 109 13.09 -0.84 9.38
N ALA A 110 12.10 -1.58 8.94
CA ALA A 110 11.82 -2.95 9.32
C ALA A 110 11.91 -3.86 8.09
N SER A 111 12.92 -3.64 7.24
CA SER A 111 13.31 -4.53 6.16
C SER A 111 14.11 -5.70 6.74
N GLY A 112 13.77 -6.90 6.31
CA GLY A 112 14.45 -8.10 6.77
C GLY A 112 15.83 -8.27 6.14
N TRP A 113 16.80 -8.66 6.93
CA TRP A 113 18.11 -9.05 6.41
C TRP A 113 18.13 -10.49 5.90
N ALA A 114 19.11 -10.83 5.08
CA ALA A 114 19.32 -12.19 4.64
C ALA A 114 19.69 -13.10 5.82
N PRO A 115 19.21 -14.36 5.84
CA PRO A 115 19.71 -15.34 6.81
C PRO A 115 21.24 -15.44 6.77
N LYS A 116 21.90 -15.55 7.89
CA LYS A 116 23.39 -15.59 7.99
C LYS A 116 24.03 -16.68 7.13
N GLY A 117 23.34 -17.80 6.96
CA GLY A 117 23.80 -18.90 6.11
C GLY A 117 23.60 -18.68 4.61
N LEU A 118 22.89 -17.64 4.19
CA LEU A 118 22.64 -17.33 2.77
C LEU A 118 23.80 -16.48 2.20
N THR A 119 24.95 -17.12 2.04
CA THR A 119 26.15 -16.46 1.51
C THR A 119 26.27 -16.62 0.00
N ALA A 120 27.09 -15.77 -0.65
CA ALA A 120 27.39 -15.90 -2.07
C ALA A 120 28.00 -17.26 -2.41
N ASP A 121 28.86 -17.79 -1.53
CA ASP A 121 29.50 -19.10 -1.71
C ASP A 121 28.49 -20.26 -1.59
N TYR A 122 27.54 -20.15 -0.66
CA TYR A 122 26.43 -21.09 -0.59
C TYR A 122 25.62 -21.12 -1.89
N LEU A 123 25.28 -19.96 -2.43
CA LEU A 123 24.52 -19.85 -3.69
C LEU A 123 25.31 -20.38 -4.89
N ARG A 124 26.61 -20.04 -4.99
CA ARG A 124 27.50 -20.58 -6.01
C ARG A 124 27.62 -22.10 -5.92
N GLY A 125 27.73 -22.64 -4.70
CA GLY A 125 27.71 -24.08 -4.44
C GLY A 125 26.42 -24.79 -4.88
N LYS A 126 25.31 -24.04 -5.02
CA LYS A 126 24.04 -24.52 -5.63
C LYS A 126 23.98 -24.33 -7.15
N GLY A 127 25.05 -23.87 -7.79
CA GLY A 127 25.09 -23.61 -9.22
C GLY A 127 24.42 -22.29 -9.64
N LEU A 128 24.09 -21.40 -8.68
CA LEU A 128 23.46 -20.11 -8.97
C LEU A 128 24.53 -19.05 -9.28
N THR A 129 24.42 -18.41 -10.43
CA THR A 129 25.29 -17.31 -10.88
C THR A 129 24.70 -15.93 -10.59
N SER A 130 23.40 -15.88 -10.27
CA SER A 130 22.66 -14.68 -9.87
C SER A 130 21.57 -15.05 -8.89
N MET A 131 21.05 -14.07 -8.16
CA MET A 131 19.90 -14.28 -7.30
C MET A 131 18.69 -14.69 -8.14
N PRO A 132 18.00 -15.76 -7.78
CA PRO A 132 16.74 -16.11 -8.44
C PRO A 132 15.68 -15.04 -8.18
N SER A 133 14.72 -14.89 -9.07
CA SER A 133 13.62 -13.94 -8.88
C SER A 133 12.57 -14.45 -7.89
N ARG A 134 12.58 -15.74 -7.53
CA ARG A 134 11.60 -16.42 -6.68
C ARG A 134 12.20 -17.64 -5.99
N GLY A 135 11.48 -18.12 -4.99
CA GLY A 135 11.83 -19.33 -4.24
C GLY A 135 12.51 -19.03 -2.91
N ILE A 136 12.89 -20.09 -2.20
CA ILE A 136 13.29 -19.98 -0.80
C ILE A 136 14.56 -19.13 -0.57
N HIS A 137 15.44 -19.04 -1.56
CA HIS A 137 16.67 -18.26 -1.47
C HIS A 137 16.46 -16.74 -1.61
N THR A 138 15.24 -16.30 -1.96
CA THR A 138 14.87 -14.87 -1.98
C THR A 138 14.18 -14.43 -0.70
N VAL A 139 13.92 -15.34 0.23
CA VAL A 139 13.22 -15.05 1.48
C VAL A 139 14.19 -14.53 2.52
N THR A 140 13.97 -13.28 2.95
CA THR A 140 14.67 -12.64 4.08
C THR A 140 13.99 -12.96 5.40
N VAL A 141 14.59 -12.59 6.51
CA VAL A 141 13.92 -12.62 7.81
C VAL A 141 12.73 -11.63 7.75
N PRO A 142 11.49 -12.05 7.97
CA PRO A 142 10.35 -11.16 7.87
C PRO A 142 10.42 -10.00 8.86
N GLY A 143 10.25 -8.79 8.40
CA GLY A 143 10.39 -7.58 9.22
C GLY A 143 9.08 -6.96 9.70
N ALA A 144 7.97 -7.16 8.96
CA ALA A 144 6.72 -6.44 9.16
C ALA A 144 6.19 -6.52 10.61
N VAL A 145 6.16 -7.71 11.20
CA VAL A 145 5.62 -7.91 12.56
C VAL A 145 6.50 -7.23 13.63
N LYS A 146 7.82 -7.20 13.43
CA LYS A 146 8.71 -6.47 14.32
C LYS A 146 8.52 -4.96 14.18
N GLY A 147 8.25 -4.49 12.96
CA GLY A 147 7.87 -3.11 12.69
C GLY A 147 6.57 -2.72 13.39
N TRP A 148 5.53 -3.55 13.35
CA TRP A 148 4.30 -3.32 14.11
C TRP A 148 4.57 -3.20 15.61
N ASP A 149 5.32 -4.12 16.18
CA ASP A 149 5.67 -4.15 17.60
C ASP A 149 6.45 -2.88 18.02
N ALA A 150 7.43 -2.46 17.22
CA ALA A 150 8.21 -1.25 17.46
C ALA A 150 7.37 0.04 17.38
N LEU A 151 6.54 0.17 16.35
CA LEU A 151 5.60 1.29 16.20
C LEU A 151 4.59 1.33 17.33
N HIS A 152 3.99 0.17 17.64
CA HIS A 152 2.97 0.06 18.69
C HIS A 152 3.54 0.39 20.07
N ARG A 153 4.70 -0.15 20.44
CA ARG A 153 5.35 0.17 21.73
C ARG A 153 5.68 1.64 21.90
N LYS A 154 6.07 2.31 20.82
CA LYS A 154 6.51 3.70 20.88
C LYS A 154 5.35 4.69 20.82
N PHE A 155 4.33 4.40 20.03
CA PHE A 155 3.28 5.35 19.71
C PHE A 155 1.85 4.81 19.90
N GLY A 156 1.66 3.49 19.97
CA GLY A 156 0.34 2.86 20.05
C GLY A 156 -0.46 3.29 21.30
N ARG A 157 -1.76 3.26 21.19
CA ARG A 157 -2.70 3.63 22.25
C ARG A 157 -3.60 2.46 22.65
N LEU A 158 -4.11 1.71 21.68
CA LEU A 158 -4.99 0.56 21.92
C LEU A 158 -4.16 -0.72 22.12
N PRO A 159 -4.66 -1.72 22.86
CA PRO A 159 -4.03 -3.04 22.93
C PRO A 159 -3.83 -3.61 21.52
N LEU A 160 -2.66 -4.20 21.22
CA LEU A 160 -2.35 -4.77 19.91
C LEU A 160 -3.36 -5.83 19.48
N ALA A 161 -3.87 -6.61 20.43
CA ALA A 161 -4.95 -7.58 20.18
C ALA A 161 -6.23 -6.91 19.63
N GLN A 162 -6.57 -5.74 20.12
CA GLN A 162 -7.72 -4.97 19.62
C GLN A 162 -7.43 -4.38 18.23
N VAL A 163 -6.22 -3.92 17.99
CA VAL A 163 -5.78 -3.37 16.71
C VAL A 163 -5.84 -4.45 15.59
N LEU A 164 -5.43 -5.67 15.90
CA LEU A 164 -5.39 -6.79 14.93
C LEU A 164 -6.72 -7.56 14.82
N ALA A 165 -7.65 -7.37 15.76
CA ALA A 165 -8.89 -8.12 15.80
C ALA A 165 -9.74 -8.02 14.51
N PRO A 166 -9.90 -6.85 13.87
CA PRO A 166 -10.67 -6.76 12.63
C PRO A 166 -10.08 -7.61 11.50
N ALA A 167 -8.77 -7.56 11.29
CA ALA A 167 -8.10 -8.35 10.25
C ALA A 167 -8.22 -9.87 10.55
N ALA A 168 -8.07 -10.28 11.81
CA ALA A 168 -8.28 -11.66 12.23
C ALA A 168 -9.72 -12.13 11.99
N GLN A 169 -10.70 -11.27 12.26
CA GLN A 169 -12.11 -11.56 12.02
C GLN A 169 -12.42 -11.74 10.54
N TYR A 170 -11.97 -10.82 9.68
CA TYR A 170 -12.13 -10.95 8.23
C TYR A 170 -11.42 -12.18 7.66
N ALA A 171 -10.23 -12.51 8.17
CA ALA A 171 -9.50 -13.71 7.76
C ALA A 171 -10.27 -15.01 8.11
N GLU A 172 -10.98 -15.04 9.22
CA GLU A 172 -11.77 -16.20 9.66
C GLU A 172 -13.13 -16.27 8.96
N GLN A 173 -13.86 -15.16 8.90
CA GLN A 173 -15.23 -15.12 8.38
C GLN A 173 -15.28 -14.99 6.86
N GLY A 174 -14.23 -14.45 6.27
CA GLY A 174 -14.11 -14.19 4.83
C GLY A 174 -14.27 -12.71 4.48
N PHE A 175 -13.66 -12.34 3.37
CA PHE A 175 -13.75 -11.03 2.74
C PHE A 175 -14.10 -11.17 1.27
N PRO A 176 -14.85 -10.24 0.67
CA PRO A 176 -15.12 -10.23 -0.76
C PRO A 176 -13.89 -9.75 -1.53
N VAL A 177 -13.51 -10.48 -2.56
CA VAL A 177 -12.37 -10.11 -3.41
C VAL A 177 -12.71 -8.90 -4.27
N GLY A 178 -11.84 -7.89 -4.24
CA GLY A 178 -11.98 -6.68 -5.04
C GLY A 178 -11.56 -6.88 -6.51
N GLU A 179 -12.00 -5.95 -7.36
CA GLU A 179 -11.78 -6.01 -8.82
C GLU A 179 -10.30 -6.06 -9.20
N VAL A 180 -9.49 -5.13 -8.71
CA VAL A 180 -8.05 -5.04 -9.02
C VAL A 180 -7.31 -6.26 -8.51
N VAL A 181 -7.58 -6.65 -7.26
CA VAL A 181 -6.95 -7.81 -6.61
C VAL A 181 -7.27 -9.12 -7.36
N SER A 182 -8.51 -9.28 -7.86
CA SER A 182 -8.90 -10.44 -8.63
C SER A 182 -8.07 -10.61 -9.92
N VAL A 183 -7.72 -9.50 -10.60
CA VAL A 183 -6.86 -9.52 -11.79
C VAL A 183 -5.46 -10.01 -11.44
N TYR A 184 -4.81 -9.41 -10.45
CA TYR A 184 -3.46 -9.83 -10.02
C TYR A 184 -3.43 -11.26 -9.51
N TRP A 185 -4.48 -11.71 -8.84
CA TRP A 185 -4.59 -13.08 -8.36
C TRP A 185 -4.66 -14.07 -9.51
N LYS A 186 -5.48 -13.75 -10.52
CA LYS A 186 -5.62 -14.55 -11.74
C LYS A 186 -4.31 -14.62 -12.53
N ASP A 187 -3.60 -13.50 -12.68
CA ASP A 187 -2.31 -13.45 -13.37
C ASP A 187 -1.24 -14.29 -12.64
N SER A 188 -1.37 -14.39 -11.31
CA SER A 188 -0.48 -15.17 -10.46
C SER A 188 -0.85 -16.67 -10.37
N GLU A 189 -1.98 -17.08 -10.87
CA GLU A 189 -2.54 -18.44 -10.68
C GLU A 189 -1.56 -19.54 -11.08
N ARG A 190 -0.88 -19.40 -12.21
CA ARG A 190 0.11 -20.37 -12.67
C ARG A 190 1.26 -20.54 -11.68
N ILE A 191 1.75 -19.46 -11.13
CA ILE A 191 2.86 -19.45 -10.15
C ILE A 191 2.41 -20.05 -8.82
N LEU A 192 1.21 -19.69 -8.37
CA LEU A 192 0.65 -20.18 -7.10
C LEU A 192 0.44 -21.70 -7.12
N ARG A 193 0.24 -22.31 -8.31
CA ARG A 193 0.13 -23.76 -8.48
C ARG A 193 1.44 -24.52 -8.36
N GLU A 194 2.58 -23.85 -8.48
CA GLU A 194 3.90 -24.49 -8.43
C GLU A 194 4.22 -25.07 -7.05
N ASP A 195 3.56 -24.57 -5.99
CA ASP A 195 3.67 -25.10 -4.63
C ASP A 195 2.32 -25.49 -4.05
N ALA A 196 2.22 -26.71 -3.55
CA ALA A 196 0.96 -27.27 -3.09
C ALA A 196 0.38 -26.56 -1.86
N LEU A 197 1.22 -26.03 -0.93
CA LEU A 197 0.76 -25.29 0.24
C LEU A 197 0.28 -23.90 -0.16
N THR A 198 1.01 -23.25 -1.05
CA THR A 198 0.62 -21.97 -1.63
C THR A 198 -0.70 -22.10 -2.39
N ALA A 199 -0.83 -23.12 -3.26
CA ALA A 199 -2.07 -23.40 -3.98
C ALA A 199 -3.24 -23.64 -3.03
N LYS A 200 -3.06 -24.44 -1.99
CA LYS A 200 -4.09 -24.70 -0.97
C LYS A 200 -4.59 -23.40 -0.33
N THR A 201 -3.69 -22.46 -0.04
CA THR A 201 -4.02 -21.22 0.67
C THR A 201 -4.64 -20.18 -0.25
N PHE A 202 -4.05 -19.99 -1.44
CA PHE A 202 -4.38 -18.87 -2.33
C PHE A 202 -5.21 -19.25 -3.56
N LEU A 203 -5.46 -20.52 -3.79
CA LEU A 203 -6.35 -20.99 -4.85
C LEU A 203 -7.49 -21.81 -4.27
N PRO A 204 -8.39 -21.20 -3.48
CA PRO A 204 -9.58 -21.89 -2.99
C PRO A 204 -10.38 -22.41 -4.20
N ASN A 205 -10.88 -23.62 -4.14
CA ASN A 205 -11.52 -24.29 -5.29
C ASN A 205 -10.60 -24.56 -6.49
N GLY A 206 -9.26 -24.55 -6.30
CA GLY A 206 -8.26 -24.86 -7.32
C GLY A 206 -8.06 -23.78 -8.37
N ARG A 207 -8.55 -22.55 -8.19
CA ARG A 207 -8.41 -21.40 -9.08
C ARG A 207 -8.30 -20.09 -8.32
N ALA A 208 -7.88 -19.03 -8.99
CA ALA A 208 -7.96 -17.67 -8.46
C ALA A 208 -9.42 -17.30 -8.18
N PRO A 209 -9.72 -16.64 -7.04
CA PRO A 209 -11.07 -16.23 -6.70
C PRO A 209 -11.56 -15.10 -7.63
N ALA A 210 -12.86 -15.14 -7.94
CA ALA A 210 -13.51 -14.13 -8.75
C ALA A 210 -13.87 -12.88 -7.91
N VAL A 211 -14.17 -11.78 -8.59
CA VAL A 211 -14.68 -10.55 -7.95
C VAL A 211 -15.93 -10.86 -7.13
N GLY A 212 -15.96 -10.38 -5.88
CA GLY A 212 -17.05 -10.61 -4.94
C GLY A 212 -17.06 -11.98 -4.28
N GLU A 213 -16.23 -12.93 -4.70
CA GLU A 213 -16.11 -14.24 -4.06
C GLU A 213 -15.52 -14.09 -2.66
N LEU A 214 -16.07 -14.80 -1.68
CA LEU A 214 -15.60 -14.78 -0.30
C LEU A 214 -14.40 -15.69 -0.12
N VAL A 215 -13.28 -15.10 0.29
CA VAL A 215 -12.05 -15.82 0.61
C VAL A 215 -11.78 -15.77 2.10
N ARG A 216 -11.32 -16.88 2.67
CA ARG A 216 -10.94 -17.06 4.07
C ARG A 216 -9.49 -17.51 4.18
N ASN A 217 -8.86 -17.09 5.26
CA ASN A 217 -7.51 -17.55 5.64
C ASN A 217 -7.45 -17.77 7.15
N PRO A 218 -7.98 -18.89 7.67
CA PRO A 218 -8.04 -19.16 9.11
C PRO A 218 -6.64 -19.29 9.74
N GLU A 219 -5.63 -19.71 8.98
CA GLU A 219 -4.25 -19.78 9.46
C GLU A 219 -3.67 -18.38 9.68
N LEU A 220 -4.01 -17.42 8.83
CA LEU A 220 -3.64 -16.02 9.04
C LEU A 220 -4.41 -15.40 10.22
N ALA A 221 -5.71 -15.73 10.38
CA ALA A 221 -6.49 -15.35 11.55
C ALA A 221 -5.85 -15.83 12.85
N TRP A 222 -5.42 -17.09 12.88
CA TRP A 222 -4.68 -17.64 14.01
C TRP A 222 -3.39 -16.86 14.27
N SER A 223 -2.62 -16.56 13.23
CA SER A 223 -1.37 -15.81 13.34
C SER A 223 -1.58 -14.41 13.92
N TYR A 224 -2.59 -13.68 13.43
CA TYR A 224 -2.93 -12.35 13.97
C TYR A 224 -3.34 -12.40 15.44
N ARG A 225 -4.08 -13.43 15.87
CA ARG A 225 -4.42 -13.62 17.29
C ARG A 225 -3.19 -13.90 18.14
N GLN A 226 -2.25 -14.74 17.68
CA GLN A 226 -1.00 -15.00 18.38
C GLN A 226 -0.17 -13.71 18.52
N ILE A 227 -0.04 -12.93 17.44
CA ILE A 227 0.68 -11.65 17.45
C ILE A 227 -0.03 -10.65 18.37
N GLY A 228 -1.35 -10.56 18.31
CA GLY A 228 -2.14 -9.70 19.20
C GLY A 228 -1.95 -10.00 20.68
N ALA A 229 -1.83 -11.29 21.02
CA ALA A 229 -1.68 -11.74 22.41
C ALA A 229 -0.27 -11.60 22.96
N ALA A 230 0.77 -11.83 22.14
CA ALA A 230 2.16 -11.93 22.63
C ALA A 230 3.17 -11.04 21.86
N GLY A 231 2.68 -10.14 21.00
CA GLY A 231 3.51 -9.23 20.21
C GLY A 231 4.48 -9.96 19.29
N ALA A 232 5.61 -9.32 19.00
CA ALA A 232 6.67 -9.88 18.17
C ALA A 232 7.19 -11.24 18.68
N LYS A 233 7.11 -11.51 19.98
CA LYS A 233 7.57 -12.79 20.57
C LYS A 233 6.86 -14.00 19.93
N ALA A 234 5.56 -13.89 19.64
CA ALA A 234 4.81 -14.96 18.99
C ALA A 234 5.39 -15.32 17.62
N PHE A 235 5.89 -14.33 16.89
CA PHE A 235 6.37 -14.47 15.52
C PHE A 235 7.85 -14.90 15.45
N TYR A 236 8.72 -14.33 16.28
CA TYR A 236 10.18 -14.53 16.15
C TYR A 236 10.75 -15.64 17.03
N THR A 237 10.08 -15.99 18.14
CA THR A 237 10.55 -17.03 19.06
C THR A 237 9.45 -17.99 19.52
N GLY A 238 8.19 -17.71 19.16
CA GLY A 238 7.02 -18.47 19.58
C GLY A 238 6.52 -19.49 18.54
N ALA A 239 5.23 -19.75 18.59
CA ALA A 239 4.59 -20.79 17.77
C ALA A 239 4.65 -20.50 16.27
N ILE A 240 4.63 -19.21 15.85
CA ILE A 240 4.75 -18.83 14.44
C ILE A 240 6.18 -19.12 13.96
N ALA A 241 7.21 -18.77 14.74
CA ALA A 241 8.61 -19.07 14.42
C ALA A 241 8.83 -20.57 14.16
N GLN A 242 8.26 -21.43 15.00
CA GLN A 242 8.39 -22.89 14.84
C GLN A 242 7.81 -23.37 13.50
N LYS A 243 6.63 -22.87 13.12
CA LYS A 243 5.98 -23.21 11.82
C LYS A 243 6.77 -22.65 10.63
N LEU A 244 7.28 -21.41 10.75
CA LEU A 244 8.08 -20.77 9.73
C LEU A 244 9.38 -21.54 9.49
N LEU A 245 10.11 -21.89 10.55
CA LEU A 245 11.36 -22.66 10.47
C LEU A 245 11.14 -24.08 9.93
N ALA A 246 10.04 -24.73 10.30
CA ALA A 246 9.69 -26.04 9.73
C ALA A 246 9.45 -25.94 8.22
N SER A 247 8.75 -24.91 7.76
CA SER A 247 8.54 -24.63 6.34
C SER A 247 9.87 -24.27 5.65
N ALA A 248 10.66 -23.37 6.22
CA ALA A 248 11.97 -22.98 5.70
C ALA A 248 12.89 -24.19 5.50
N LYS A 249 12.95 -25.08 6.48
CA LYS A 249 13.70 -26.35 6.39
C LYS A 249 13.21 -27.24 5.26
N ARG A 250 11.88 -27.38 5.10
CA ARG A 250 11.26 -28.17 4.02
C ARG A 250 11.69 -27.71 2.63
N TYR A 251 11.84 -26.40 2.42
CA TYR A 251 12.24 -25.82 1.14
C TYR A 251 13.76 -25.61 1.01
N GLY A 252 14.56 -26.04 1.98
CA GLY A 252 16.03 -25.94 1.93
C GLY A 252 16.57 -24.54 2.19
N SER A 253 15.86 -23.74 3.01
CA SER A 253 16.36 -22.44 3.48
C SER A 253 17.55 -22.61 4.41
N THR A 254 18.41 -21.59 4.44
CA THR A 254 19.48 -21.45 5.43
C THR A 254 19.02 -20.74 6.71
N MET A 255 17.75 -20.29 6.77
CA MET A 255 17.21 -19.57 7.91
C MET A 255 17.18 -20.42 9.17
N THR A 256 17.67 -19.86 10.26
CA THR A 256 17.77 -20.49 11.59
C THR A 256 16.91 -19.78 12.62
N ALA A 257 16.72 -20.41 13.78
CA ALA A 257 16.06 -19.80 14.92
C ALA A 257 16.81 -18.54 15.42
N ALA A 258 18.14 -18.53 15.31
CA ALA A 258 18.97 -17.39 15.68
C ALA A 258 18.72 -16.20 14.72
N ASP A 259 18.58 -16.44 13.41
CA ASP A 259 18.27 -15.37 12.45
C ASP A 259 16.97 -14.66 12.78
N LEU A 260 15.94 -15.43 13.19
CA LEU A 260 14.66 -14.86 13.63
C LEU A 260 14.77 -14.12 14.97
N ALA A 261 15.43 -14.73 15.96
CA ALA A 261 15.49 -14.21 17.33
C ALA A 261 16.34 -12.93 17.45
N GLU A 262 17.40 -12.82 16.66
CA GLU A 262 18.33 -11.70 16.68
C GLU A 262 17.87 -10.52 15.82
N TYR A 263 16.86 -10.73 14.96
CA TYR A 263 16.35 -9.67 14.09
C TYR A 263 15.75 -8.52 14.91
N ASP A 264 16.13 -7.31 14.57
CA ASP A 264 15.53 -6.09 15.10
C ASP A 264 15.36 -5.02 13.99
N VAL A 265 14.55 -4.03 14.27
CA VAL A 265 14.27 -2.89 13.38
C VAL A 265 15.25 -1.75 13.64
N GLU A 266 15.36 -0.85 12.67
CA GLU A 266 16.19 0.35 12.80
C GLU A 266 15.32 1.61 12.79
N TRP A 267 15.45 2.43 13.83
CA TRP A 267 14.95 3.80 13.81
C TRP A 267 15.97 4.68 13.10
N VAL A 268 15.53 5.35 12.03
CA VAL A 268 16.38 6.14 11.15
C VAL A 268 15.90 7.58 11.06
N THR A 269 16.81 8.50 10.77
CA THR A 269 16.45 9.86 10.41
C THR A 269 16.14 9.91 8.92
N PRO A 270 14.93 10.34 8.50
CA PRO A 270 14.61 10.51 7.10
C PRO A 270 15.58 11.47 6.39
N ILE A 271 15.95 11.11 5.17
CA ILE A 271 16.71 11.98 4.26
C ILE A 271 15.74 12.86 3.46
N SER A 272 16.22 13.98 2.93
CA SER A 272 15.34 14.88 2.20
C SER A 272 16.05 15.67 1.10
N THR A 273 15.26 16.17 0.16
CA THR A 273 15.64 17.21 -0.78
C THR A 273 14.54 18.26 -0.92
N THR A 274 14.83 19.38 -1.56
CA THR A 274 13.82 20.37 -1.94
C THR A 274 13.48 20.24 -3.41
N TYR A 275 12.19 20.35 -3.71
CA TYR A 275 11.70 20.35 -5.09
C TYR A 275 10.54 21.36 -5.22
N ARG A 276 10.68 22.35 -6.05
CA ARG A 276 9.66 23.39 -6.30
C ARG A 276 9.12 24.06 -5.04
N GLY A 277 10.01 24.31 -4.07
CA GLY A 277 9.65 24.94 -2.81
C GLY A 277 9.08 23.98 -1.75
N TRP A 278 8.97 22.70 -2.04
CA TRP A 278 8.57 21.64 -1.10
C TRP A 278 9.78 20.86 -0.61
N THR A 279 9.79 20.51 0.66
CA THR A 279 10.76 19.52 1.18
C THR A 279 10.14 18.14 1.09
N VAL A 280 10.80 17.23 0.37
CA VAL A 280 10.40 15.83 0.19
C VAL A 280 11.29 14.96 1.05
N TYR A 281 10.67 14.14 1.88
CA TYR A 281 11.36 13.22 2.80
C TYR A 281 11.21 11.79 2.34
N GLU A 282 12.28 11.02 2.47
CA GLU A 282 12.35 9.59 2.20
C GLU A 282 13.13 8.86 3.29
N LEU A 283 13.00 7.55 3.35
CA LEU A 283 13.89 6.75 4.18
C LEU A 283 15.26 6.60 3.51
N PRO A 284 16.34 6.55 4.32
CA PRO A 284 17.67 6.24 3.79
C PRO A 284 17.71 4.81 3.20
N PRO A 285 18.76 4.43 2.45
CA PRO A 285 18.95 3.05 2.03
C PRO A 285 18.82 2.06 3.20
N ASN A 286 18.33 0.86 2.95
CA ASN A 286 18.32 0.00 1.75
C ASN A 286 17.11 0.18 0.79
N GLY A 287 16.12 1.01 1.10
CA GLY A 287 15.04 1.34 0.17
C GLY A 287 15.50 2.25 -0.99
N GLN A 288 14.59 2.49 -1.93
CA GLN A 288 14.85 3.29 -3.13
C GLN A 288 14.52 4.79 -2.98
N GLY A 289 14.30 5.25 -1.75
CA GLY A 289 13.96 6.66 -1.46
C GLY A 289 15.02 7.63 -1.96
N ILE A 290 16.31 7.29 -1.82
CA ILE A 290 17.41 8.09 -2.33
C ILE A 290 17.32 8.34 -3.84
N ALA A 291 16.98 7.30 -4.63
CA ALA A 291 16.81 7.45 -6.07
C ALA A 291 15.65 8.41 -6.41
N ALA A 292 14.56 8.39 -5.65
CA ALA A 292 13.47 9.34 -5.82
C ALA A 292 13.93 10.77 -5.57
N LEU A 293 14.72 11.03 -4.52
CA LEU A 293 15.27 12.34 -4.22
C LEU A 293 16.25 12.82 -5.28
N GLU A 294 17.12 11.93 -5.81
CA GLU A 294 18.03 12.24 -6.92
C GLU A 294 17.27 12.57 -8.21
N MET A 295 16.21 11.82 -8.53
CA MET A 295 15.33 12.15 -9.65
C MET A 295 14.73 13.54 -9.51
N LEU A 296 14.25 13.92 -8.32
CA LEU A 296 13.71 15.25 -8.06
C LEU A 296 14.78 16.34 -8.27
N ASN A 297 16.02 16.12 -7.80
CA ASN A 297 17.12 17.06 -7.99
C ASN A 297 17.44 17.25 -9.48
N ILE A 298 17.46 16.18 -10.26
CA ILE A 298 17.66 16.26 -11.72
C ILE A 298 16.51 17.02 -12.38
N MET A 299 15.25 16.68 -12.03
CA MET A 299 14.07 17.32 -12.62
C MET A 299 13.93 18.80 -12.22
N GLU A 300 14.49 19.22 -11.09
CA GLU A 300 14.48 20.63 -10.65
C GLU A 300 15.16 21.54 -11.68
N THR A 301 16.14 21.03 -12.43
CA THR A 301 16.88 21.78 -13.45
C THR A 301 16.07 22.07 -14.72
N PHE A 302 14.90 21.45 -14.89
CA PHE A 302 14.04 21.61 -16.08
C PHE A 302 12.74 22.36 -15.77
N PRO A 303 12.18 23.11 -16.70
CA PRO A 303 10.90 23.82 -16.50
C PRO A 303 9.72 22.82 -16.64
N MET A 304 9.64 21.82 -15.77
CA MET A 304 8.68 20.70 -15.86
C MET A 304 7.23 21.15 -16.04
N ALA A 305 6.81 22.24 -15.35
CA ALA A 305 5.43 22.74 -15.43
C ALA A 305 5.04 23.19 -16.85
N SER A 306 5.98 23.77 -17.62
CA SER A 306 5.72 24.24 -18.99
C SER A 306 5.77 23.14 -20.04
N LEU A 307 6.22 21.93 -19.67
CA LEU A 307 6.28 20.80 -20.61
C LEU A 307 4.90 20.15 -20.86
N GLY A 308 3.91 20.45 -20.02
CA GLY A 308 2.59 19.86 -20.09
C GLY A 308 2.49 18.48 -19.40
N HIS A 309 1.31 18.23 -18.82
CA HIS A 309 1.04 16.97 -18.11
C HIS A 309 1.08 15.78 -19.07
N ASN A 310 1.85 14.75 -18.73
CA ASN A 310 2.02 13.51 -19.51
C ASN A 310 2.45 13.74 -20.97
N SER A 311 3.05 14.88 -21.30
CA SER A 311 3.63 15.10 -22.61
C SER A 311 4.85 14.20 -22.83
N VAL A 312 5.17 13.92 -24.10
CA VAL A 312 6.40 13.20 -24.47
C VAL A 312 7.64 13.88 -23.87
N ALA A 313 7.68 15.22 -23.88
CA ALA A 313 8.80 15.98 -23.32
C ALA A 313 8.93 15.81 -21.80
N ALA A 314 7.82 15.79 -21.06
CA ALA A 314 7.84 15.57 -19.62
C ALA A 314 8.23 14.12 -19.27
N LEU A 315 7.59 13.14 -19.92
CA LEU A 315 7.86 11.72 -19.69
C LEU A 315 9.31 11.36 -20.04
N HIS A 316 9.85 11.88 -21.14
CA HIS A 316 11.25 11.66 -21.51
C HIS A 316 12.21 12.11 -20.40
N ARG A 317 12.02 13.32 -19.86
CA ARG A 317 12.87 13.82 -18.77
C ARG A 317 12.75 13.00 -17.48
N MET A 318 11.54 12.58 -17.15
CA MET A 318 11.31 11.70 -15.98
C MET A 318 12.04 10.36 -16.14
N VAL A 319 11.97 9.75 -17.33
CA VAL A 319 12.65 8.49 -17.62
C VAL A 319 14.18 8.65 -17.60
N GLU A 320 14.71 9.72 -18.22
CA GLU A 320 16.15 9.97 -18.21
C GLU A 320 16.66 10.30 -16.78
N ALA A 321 15.90 11.07 -15.99
CA ALA A 321 16.23 11.30 -14.59
C ALA A 321 16.30 9.97 -13.82
N LYS A 322 15.33 9.06 -14.04
CA LYS A 322 15.33 7.74 -13.40
C LYS A 322 16.52 6.86 -13.80
N LYS A 323 16.99 6.96 -15.05
CA LYS A 323 18.16 6.19 -15.51
C LYS A 323 19.46 6.66 -14.87
N LEU A 324 19.53 7.93 -14.47
CA LEU A 324 20.72 8.53 -13.88
C LEU A 324 20.74 8.38 -12.35
N ALA A 325 19.57 8.32 -11.71
CA ALA A 325 19.42 8.09 -10.29
C ALA A 325 19.45 6.58 -9.95
#